data_b5ebd4250804fffa414e77d15cc6aeb6
#
_entry.id   b5ebd4250804fffa414e77d15cc6aeb6
#
_cell.length_a   1.000
_cell.length_b   1.000
_cell.length_c   1.000
_cell.angle_alpha   90.00
_cell.angle_beta   90.00
_cell.angle_gamma   90.00
#
_symmetry.space_group_name_H-M   'P 1'
#
loop_
_entity.id
_entity.type
_entity.pdbx_description
1 polymer ?
#
loop_
_entity_poly.entity_id
_entity_poly.type
_entity_poly.pdbx_seq_one_letter_code
_entity_poly.pdbx_strand_id
1 'polypeptide(L)'
;MDKWDDRFMQMAYTIAGWSSCFRAGRSIGCVIVKDKRIMTTGYNGAPAGIKTCRDKGECLRDKLGIPSGTRMETCYAVHAEQNAIVQAAKLGVSIDGATLYCTHQPCSMCCKMIINSGVKRVVYKEGYPDPFTIDLFAEAKVQLERFE
;
A
#
# COMPACT_ATOMS: atom_id res chain seq x y z
N MET A 1 18.89 -8.41 -2.18
CA MET A 1 17.75 -8.34 -3.12
C MET A 1 18.21 -8.57 -4.54
N ASP A 2 17.36 -9.12 -5.37
CA ASP A 2 17.74 -9.49 -6.73
C ASP A 2 17.14 -8.52 -7.78
N LYS A 3 17.43 -8.80 -9.06
CA LYS A 3 16.94 -7.98 -10.17
C LYS A 3 15.41 -7.92 -10.27
N TRP A 4 14.70 -8.91 -9.74
CA TRP A 4 13.25 -8.93 -9.76
C TRP A 4 12.68 -7.99 -8.71
N ASP A 5 13.33 -7.91 -7.54
CA ASP A 5 12.97 -6.94 -6.52
C ASP A 5 13.14 -5.50 -7.06
N ASP A 6 14.24 -5.24 -7.79
CA ASP A 6 14.45 -3.95 -8.46
C ASP A 6 13.31 -3.62 -9.43
N ARG A 7 12.96 -4.57 -10.28
CA ARG A 7 11.93 -4.37 -11.31
C ARG A 7 10.56 -4.09 -10.69
N PHE A 8 10.19 -4.87 -9.69
CA PHE A 8 8.87 -4.72 -9.06
C PHE A 8 8.80 -3.47 -8.17
N MET A 9 9.90 -3.08 -7.53
CA MET A 9 9.94 -1.81 -6.81
C MET A 9 9.83 -0.62 -7.77
N GLN A 10 10.50 -0.65 -8.91
CA GLN A 10 10.33 0.36 -9.96
C GLN A 10 8.89 0.45 -10.43
N MET A 11 8.22 -0.69 -10.60
CA MET A 11 6.83 -0.72 -10.98
C MET A 11 5.94 -0.11 -9.88
N ALA A 12 6.22 -0.37 -8.61
CA ALA A 12 5.49 0.24 -7.49
C ALA A 12 5.59 1.77 -7.54
N TYR A 13 6.76 2.32 -7.85
CA TYR A 13 6.94 3.76 -8.03
C TYR A 13 6.20 4.31 -9.25
N THR A 14 6.16 3.56 -10.33
CA THR A 14 5.35 3.94 -11.52
C THR A 14 3.87 4.05 -11.14
N ILE A 15 3.36 3.06 -10.43
CA ILE A 15 1.96 3.05 -9.95
C ILE A 15 1.71 4.18 -8.96
N ALA A 16 2.68 4.49 -8.10
CA ALA A 16 2.57 5.62 -7.16
C ALA A 16 2.30 6.94 -7.88
N GLY A 17 2.82 7.12 -9.09
CA GLY A 17 2.57 8.31 -9.91
C GLY A 17 1.10 8.53 -10.27
N TRP A 18 0.26 7.52 -10.11
CA TRP A 18 -1.18 7.60 -10.37
C TRP A 18 -2.01 8.02 -9.15
N SER A 19 -1.37 8.20 -8.00
CA SER A 19 -2.03 8.62 -6.76
C SER A 19 -2.85 9.89 -6.97
N SER A 20 -4.05 9.90 -6.42
CA SER A 20 -4.95 11.06 -6.43
C SER A 20 -4.94 11.85 -5.11
N CYS A 21 -4.00 11.57 -4.23
CA CYS A 21 -3.83 12.34 -3.00
C CYS A 21 -3.43 13.78 -3.32
N PHE A 22 -4.08 14.73 -2.66
CA PHE A 22 -3.82 16.17 -2.84
C PHE A 22 -2.46 16.58 -2.26
N ARG A 23 -2.00 15.91 -1.20
CA ARG A 23 -0.75 16.27 -0.53
C ARG A 23 0.46 15.88 -1.36
N ALA A 24 1.41 16.81 -1.52
CA ALA A 24 2.71 16.52 -2.12
C ALA A 24 3.48 15.50 -1.27
N GLY A 25 4.19 14.58 -1.94
CA GLY A 25 4.99 13.55 -1.28
C GLY A 25 4.20 12.42 -0.62
N ARG A 26 2.89 12.36 -0.83
CA ARG A 26 2.01 11.32 -0.29
C ARG A 26 1.56 10.31 -1.35
N SER A 27 2.26 10.26 -2.48
CA SER A 27 1.97 9.28 -3.54
C SER A 27 2.58 7.93 -3.17
N ILE A 28 1.72 6.95 -2.99
CA ILE A 28 2.11 5.59 -2.59
C ILE A 28 1.63 4.63 -3.66
N GLY A 29 2.50 3.70 -4.03
CA GLY A 29 2.19 2.64 -4.98
C GLY A 29 2.55 1.28 -4.45
N CYS A 30 1.79 0.28 -4.88
CA CYS A 30 1.93 -1.09 -4.44
C CYS A 30 1.70 -2.05 -5.60
N VAL A 31 2.52 -3.10 -5.69
CA VAL A 31 2.28 -4.22 -6.61
C VAL A 31 2.35 -5.53 -5.84
N ILE A 32 1.46 -6.45 -6.16
CA ILE A 32 1.45 -7.79 -5.59
C ILE A 32 1.88 -8.77 -6.68
N VAL A 33 2.90 -9.56 -6.38
CA VAL A 33 3.59 -10.41 -7.35
C VAL A 33 3.57 -11.85 -6.87
N LYS A 34 3.29 -12.77 -7.78
CA LYS A 34 3.37 -14.21 -7.54
C LYS A 34 4.02 -14.88 -8.75
N ASP A 35 5.01 -15.73 -8.50
CA ASP A 35 5.74 -16.41 -9.56
C ASP A 35 6.27 -15.45 -10.64
N LYS A 36 6.85 -14.33 -10.21
CA LYS A 36 7.40 -13.27 -11.07
C LYS A 36 6.37 -12.62 -11.99
N ARG A 37 5.10 -12.67 -11.61
CA ARG A 37 4.00 -12.05 -12.37
C ARG A 37 3.25 -11.08 -11.47
N ILE A 38 2.97 -9.89 -12.00
CA ILE A 38 2.14 -8.91 -11.30
C ILE A 38 0.70 -9.42 -11.31
N MET A 39 0.16 -9.64 -10.11
CA MET A 39 -1.23 -10.09 -9.95
C MET A 39 -2.18 -8.90 -9.86
N THR A 40 -1.85 -7.94 -9.00
CA THR A 40 -2.62 -6.72 -8.81
C THR A 40 -1.71 -5.56 -8.51
N THR A 41 -2.27 -4.36 -8.65
CA THR A 41 -1.60 -3.09 -8.32
C THR A 41 -2.54 -2.24 -7.47
N GLY A 42 -1.96 -1.29 -6.76
CA GLY A 42 -2.74 -0.32 -6.01
C GLY A 42 -1.98 0.98 -5.83
N TYR A 43 -2.70 2.06 -5.78
CA TYR A 43 -2.18 3.37 -5.40
C TYR A 43 -3.18 4.02 -4.44
N ASN A 44 -2.73 4.98 -3.65
CA ASN A 44 -3.61 5.67 -2.73
C ASN A 44 -4.52 6.62 -3.49
N GLY A 45 -5.81 6.41 -3.37
CA GLY A 45 -6.81 7.18 -4.10
C GLY A 45 -8.21 6.98 -3.56
N ALA A 46 -9.11 7.90 -3.90
CA ALA A 46 -10.50 7.80 -3.50
C ALA A 46 -11.17 6.54 -4.08
N PRO A 47 -12.19 6.01 -3.40
CA PRO A 47 -12.96 4.89 -3.95
C PRO A 47 -13.55 5.21 -5.31
N ALA A 48 -13.76 4.18 -6.13
CA ALA A 48 -14.37 4.34 -7.44
C ALA A 48 -15.72 5.06 -7.35
N GLY A 49 -15.93 6.07 -8.19
CA GLY A 49 -17.15 6.87 -8.20
C GLY A 49 -17.14 8.07 -7.23
N ILE A 50 -16.14 8.15 -6.36
CA ILE A 50 -15.97 9.29 -5.45
C ILE A 50 -14.97 10.27 -6.07
N LYS A 51 -15.24 11.56 -6.00
CA LYS A 51 -14.29 12.60 -6.45
C LYS A 51 -13.00 12.47 -5.67
N THR A 52 -11.87 12.52 -6.37
CA THR A 52 -10.54 12.45 -5.75
C THR A 52 -10.25 13.74 -4.98
N CYS A 53 -9.27 13.67 -4.08
CA CYS A 53 -8.80 14.86 -3.36
C CYS A 53 -8.25 15.91 -4.33
N ARG A 54 -7.59 15.49 -5.42
CA ARG A 54 -7.13 16.41 -6.48
C ARG A 54 -8.29 17.11 -7.18
N ASP A 55 -9.37 16.37 -7.49
CA ASP A 55 -10.57 16.95 -8.10
C ASP A 55 -11.25 17.94 -7.16
N LYS A 56 -11.25 17.65 -5.86
CA LYS A 56 -11.80 18.55 -4.84
C LYS A 56 -10.89 19.75 -4.57
N GLY A 57 -9.61 19.65 -4.91
CA GLY A 57 -8.62 20.70 -4.66
C GLY A 57 -8.28 20.90 -3.19
N GLU A 58 -8.54 19.91 -2.34
CA GLU A 58 -8.29 20.00 -0.89
C GLU A 58 -8.11 18.62 -0.26
N CYS A 59 -7.50 18.60 0.93
CA CYS A 59 -7.44 17.44 1.79
C CYS A 59 -8.43 17.63 2.94
N LEU A 60 -9.41 16.75 3.08
CA LEU A 60 -10.41 16.84 4.14
C LEU A 60 -9.76 16.87 5.53
N ARG A 61 -8.73 16.05 5.74
CA ARG A 61 -8.04 16.01 7.03
C ARG A 61 -7.35 17.34 7.35
N ASP A 62 -6.73 17.98 6.35
CA ASP A 62 -6.13 19.31 6.52
C ASP A 62 -7.21 20.34 6.81
N LYS A 63 -8.33 20.28 6.09
CA LYS A 63 -9.47 21.18 6.29
C LYS A 63 -10.07 21.06 7.70
N LEU A 64 -10.11 19.85 8.25
CA LEU A 64 -10.61 19.59 9.60
C LEU A 64 -9.56 19.80 10.70
N GLY A 65 -8.32 20.13 10.33
CA GLY A 65 -7.23 20.33 11.28
C GLY A 65 -6.77 19.05 11.97
N ILE A 66 -6.93 17.90 11.31
CA ILE A 66 -6.56 16.61 11.88
C ILE A 66 -5.04 16.42 11.76
N PRO A 67 -4.33 16.14 12.87
CA PRO A 67 -2.89 15.89 12.82
C PRO A 67 -2.55 14.68 11.93
N SER A 68 -1.40 14.76 11.25
CA SER A 68 -0.90 13.67 10.41
C SER A 68 -0.79 12.38 11.22
N GLY A 69 -1.19 11.25 10.62
CA GLY A 69 -1.13 9.93 11.26
C GLY A 69 -2.25 9.62 12.24
N THR A 70 -3.22 10.53 12.43
CA THR A 70 -4.36 10.33 13.32
C THR A 70 -5.67 10.34 12.55
N ARG A 71 -6.70 9.67 13.07
CA ARG A 71 -8.05 9.62 12.49
C ARG A 71 -8.03 9.36 10.98
N MET A 72 -7.31 8.30 10.58
CA MET A 72 -7.12 7.94 9.17
C MET A 72 -8.45 7.62 8.47
N GLU A 73 -9.48 7.23 9.23
CA GLU A 73 -10.81 6.95 8.70
C GLU A 73 -11.48 8.15 8.04
N THR A 74 -11.03 9.35 8.33
CA THR A 74 -11.55 10.58 7.71
C THR A 74 -10.91 10.92 6.37
N CYS A 75 -9.88 10.19 5.96
CA CYS A 75 -9.26 10.35 4.66
C CYS A 75 -10.13 9.69 3.58
N TYR A 76 -10.37 10.39 2.47
CA TYR A 76 -11.09 9.80 1.34
C TYR A 76 -10.30 8.69 0.64
N ALA A 77 -8.99 8.75 0.71
CA ALA A 77 -8.14 7.80 0.00
C ALA A 77 -8.16 6.43 0.67
N VAL A 78 -8.31 5.40 -0.14
CA VAL A 78 -8.00 4.02 0.22
C VAL A 78 -6.48 3.86 0.08
N HIS A 79 -5.83 3.18 1.00
CA HIS A 79 -4.39 2.95 0.96
C HIS A 79 -3.99 2.10 -0.25
N ALA A 80 -2.78 2.27 -0.76
CA ALA A 80 -2.28 1.53 -1.91
C ALA A 80 -2.36 0.01 -1.70
N GLU A 81 -1.95 -0.47 -0.52
CA GLU A 81 -1.98 -1.89 -0.16
C GLU A 81 -3.42 -2.41 -0.10
N GLN A 82 -4.34 -1.62 0.49
CA GLN A 82 -5.76 -1.97 0.56
C GLN A 82 -6.35 -2.08 -0.84
N ASN A 83 -6.06 -1.13 -1.72
CA ASN A 83 -6.52 -1.16 -3.11
C ASN A 83 -6.03 -2.40 -3.86
N ALA A 84 -4.76 -2.76 -3.70
CA ALA A 84 -4.21 -3.96 -4.34
C ALA A 84 -4.91 -5.23 -3.86
N ILE A 85 -5.18 -5.35 -2.56
CA ILE A 85 -5.88 -6.51 -1.97
C ILE A 85 -7.34 -6.55 -2.42
N VAL A 86 -8.02 -5.41 -2.40
CA VAL A 86 -9.42 -5.31 -2.84
C VAL A 86 -9.56 -5.65 -4.32
N GLN A 87 -8.62 -5.23 -5.16
CA GLN A 87 -8.62 -5.61 -6.58
C GLN A 87 -8.49 -7.13 -6.75
N ALA A 88 -7.65 -7.77 -5.96
CA ALA A 88 -7.55 -9.23 -5.98
C ALA A 88 -8.90 -9.88 -5.65
N ALA A 89 -9.58 -9.38 -4.63
CA ALA A 89 -10.90 -9.88 -4.24
C ALA A 89 -11.94 -9.64 -5.36
N LYS A 90 -11.96 -8.46 -5.93
CA LYS A 90 -12.91 -8.09 -7.00
C LYS A 90 -12.72 -8.93 -8.25
N LEU A 91 -11.46 -9.18 -8.64
CA LEU A 91 -11.14 -9.94 -9.85
C LEU A 91 -11.13 -11.46 -9.63
N GLY A 92 -11.25 -11.93 -8.40
CA GLY A 92 -11.18 -13.35 -8.08
C GLY A 92 -9.78 -13.93 -8.27
N VAL A 93 -8.74 -13.14 -8.01
CA VAL A 93 -7.34 -13.55 -8.17
C VAL A 93 -6.77 -13.90 -6.81
N SER A 94 -6.20 -15.11 -6.68
CA SER A 94 -5.52 -15.50 -5.45
C SER A 94 -4.15 -14.83 -5.35
N ILE A 95 -3.89 -14.20 -4.19
CA ILE A 95 -2.59 -13.65 -3.85
C ILE A 95 -1.92 -14.40 -2.70
N ASP A 96 -2.46 -15.57 -2.38
CA ASP A 96 -1.87 -16.44 -1.34
C ASP A 96 -0.44 -16.83 -1.72
N GLY A 97 0.48 -16.65 -0.78
CA GLY A 97 1.91 -16.91 -1.00
C GLY A 97 2.65 -15.82 -1.78
N ALA A 98 2.00 -14.74 -2.14
CA ALA A 98 2.59 -13.66 -2.95
C ALA A 98 3.58 -12.78 -2.18
N THR A 99 4.32 -11.96 -2.92
CA THR A 99 5.14 -10.85 -2.41
C THR A 99 4.48 -9.53 -2.73
N LEU A 100 4.43 -8.65 -1.74
CA LEU A 100 3.91 -7.29 -1.90
C LEU A 100 5.08 -6.31 -1.90
N TYR A 101 5.18 -5.50 -2.94
CA TYR A 101 6.15 -4.41 -3.04
C TYR A 101 5.43 -3.09 -2.87
N CYS A 102 5.87 -2.27 -1.95
CA CYS A 102 5.27 -0.97 -1.69
C CYS A 102 6.35 0.12 -1.60
N THR A 103 6.04 1.30 -2.09
CA THR A 103 6.97 2.43 -2.01
C THR A 103 7.23 2.87 -0.58
N HIS A 104 6.25 2.70 0.30
CA HIS A 104 6.31 3.11 1.71
C HIS A 104 5.98 1.95 2.64
N GLN A 105 6.41 2.06 3.89
CA GLN A 105 6.09 1.07 4.91
C GLN A 105 4.57 0.92 5.09
N PRO A 106 4.06 -0.30 5.25
CA PRO A 106 2.65 -0.48 5.55
C PRO A 106 2.31 -0.02 6.98
N CYS A 107 1.12 0.55 7.15
CA CYS A 107 0.60 0.87 8.48
C CYS A 107 0.02 -0.38 9.14
N SER A 108 -0.34 -0.27 10.43
CA SER A 108 -0.87 -1.40 11.20
C SER A 108 -2.19 -1.95 10.62
N MET A 109 -3.03 -1.09 10.09
CA MET A 109 -4.29 -1.53 9.43
C MET A 109 -4.00 -2.35 8.18
N CYS A 110 -3.12 -1.86 7.32
CA CYS A 110 -2.71 -2.58 6.11
C CYS A 110 -1.98 -3.88 6.44
N CYS A 111 -1.15 -3.88 7.48
CA CYS A 111 -0.45 -5.06 7.97
C CYS A 111 -1.41 -6.22 8.25
N LYS A 112 -2.49 -5.96 8.98
CA LYS A 112 -3.49 -6.97 9.31
C LYS A 112 -4.16 -7.55 8.07
N MET A 113 -4.50 -6.70 7.10
CA MET A 113 -5.09 -7.15 5.83
C MET A 113 -4.08 -7.96 5.00
N ILE A 114 -2.83 -7.51 4.94
CA ILE A 114 -1.76 -8.21 4.23
C ILE A 114 -1.58 -9.62 4.80
N ILE A 115 -1.52 -9.75 6.12
CA ILE A 115 -1.39 -11.04 6.80
C ILE A 115 -2.54 -11.98 6.40
N ASN A 116 -3.78 -11.49 6.50
CA ASN A 116 -4.97 -12.30 6.22
C ASN A 116 -5.14 -12.61 4.72
N SER A 117 -4.52 -11.86 3.84
CA SER A 117 -4.55 -12.11 2.40
C SER A 117 -3.67 -13.28 1.95
N GLY A 118 -2.80 -13.76 2.83
CA GLY A 118 -1.87 -14.86 2.54
C GLY A 118 -0.54 -14.42 1.94
N VAL A 119 -0.29 -13.12 1.82
CA VAL A 119 1.02 -12.59 1.39
C VAL A 119 2.09 -13.07 2.37
N LYS A 120 3.21 -13.56 1.84
CA LYS A 120 4.30 -14.13 2.63
C LYS A 120 5.52 -13.22 2.78
N ARG A 121 5.66 -12.25 1.91
CA ARG A 121 6.80 -11.34 1.91
C ARG A 121 6.33 -9.92 1.58
N VAL A 122 6.82 -8.95 2.32
CA VAL A 122 6.57 -7.53 2.09
C VAL A 122 7.90 -6.83 1.92
N VAL A 123 8.06 -6.10 0.82
CA VAL A 123 9.24 -5.28 0.53
C VAL A 123 8.79 -3.83 0.43
N TYR A 124 9.40 -2.95 1.22
CA TYR A 124 9.10 -1.52 1.20
C TYR A 124 10.39 -0.71 1.11
N LYS A 125 10.30 0.53 0.65
CA LYS A 125 11.51 1.37 0.52
C LYS A 125 11.56 2.51 1.53
N GLU A 126 10.53 3.33 1.60
CA GLU A 126 10.54 4.57 2.38
C GLU A 126 9.86 4.40 3.73
N GLY A 127 10.38 5.10 4.73
CA GLY A 127 9.88 5.08 6.10
C GLY A 127 10.33 3.86 6.87
N TYR A 128 9.75 3.70 8.04
CA TYR A 128 9.97 2.56 8.92
C TYR A 128 8.64 2.19 9.58
N PRO A 129 8.24 0.91 9.57
CA PRO A 129 7.05 0.48 10.30
C PRO A 129 7.23 0.72 11.79
N ASP A 130 6.13 0.96 12.49
CA ASP A 130 6.17 1.04 13.95
C ASP A 130 6.42 -0.34 14.57
N PRO A 131 6.84 -0.40 15.86
CA PRO A 131 7.13 -1.67 16.52
C PRO A 131 5.95 -2.64 16.53
N PHE A 132 4.73 -2.15 16.68
CA PHE A 132 3.53 -2.98 16.68
C PHE A 132 3.35 -3.69 15.31
N THR A 133 3.53 -2.97 14.22
CA THR A 133 3.46 -3.53 12.86
C THR A 133 4.55 -4.57 12.63
N ILE A 134 5.78 -4.30 13.09
CA ILE A 134 6.90 -5.24 12.98
C ILE A 134 6.57 -6.52 13.74
N ASP A 135 6.07 -6.41 14.96
CA ASP A 135 5.74 -7.56 15.81
C ASP A 135 4.63 -8.42 15.18
N LEU A 136 3.60 -7.79 14.61
CA LEU A 136 2.52 -8.52 13.92
C LEU A 136 3.04 -9.33 12.75
N PHE A 137 3.88 -8.75 11.89
CA PHE A 137 4.46 -9.47 10.77
C PHE A 137 5.35 -10.62 11.24
N ALA A 138 6.16 -10.38 12.26
CA ALA A 138 7.05 -11.42 12.82
C ALA A 138 6.25 -12.60 13.38
N GLU A 139 5.22 -12.33 14.17
CA GLU A 139 4.37 -13.37 14.76
C GLU A 139 3.65 -14.19 13.68
N ALA A 140 3.17 -13.51 12.63
CA ALA A 140 2.50 -14.14 11.50
C ALA A 140 3.47 -14.84 10.53
N LYS A 141 4.78 -14.73 10.77
CA LYS A 141 5.83 -15.28 9.90
C LYS A 141 5.78 -14.73 8.48
N VAL A 142 5.41 -13.46 8.34
CA VAL A 142 5.51 -12.70 7.09
C VAL A 142 6.86 -12.01 7.07
N GLN A 143 7.63 -12.26 6.03
CA GLN A 143 8.94 -11.65 5.86
C GLN A 143 8.79 -10.17 5.51
N LEU A 144 9.36 -9.30 6.34
CA LEU A 144 9.34 -7.84 6.13
C LEU A 144 10.74 -7.35 5.83
N GLU A 145 10.95 -6.77 4.66
CA GLU A 145 12.27 -6.33 4.20
C GLU A 145 12.22 -4.89 3.70
N ARG A 146 13.24 -4.13 4.05
CA ARG A 146 13.44 -2.80 3.49
C ARG A 146 14.28 -2.90 2.24
N PHE A 147 13.80 -2.31 1.16
CA PHE A 147 14.54 -2.21 -0.11
C PHE A 147 15.65 -1.17 0.04
N GLU A 148 16.87 -1.51 -0.32
CA GLU A 148 18.05 -0.64 -0.21
C GLU A 148 18.31 0.17 -1.47
#